data_2df3e8d3dc76b6395a9771a6c4e890f2
#
_entry.id   2df3e8d3dc76b6395a9771a6c4e890f2
#
_cell.length_a   1.000
_cell.length_b   1.000
_cell.length_c   1.000
_cell.angle_alpha   90.00
_cell.angle_beta   90.00
_cell.angle_gamma   90.00
#
_symmetry.space_group_name_H-M   'P 1'
#
loop_
_entity.id
_entity.type
_entity.pdbx_description
1 polymer ?
#
loop_
_entity_poly.entity_id
_entity_poly.type
_entity_poly.pdbx_seq_one_letter_code
_entity_poly.pdbx_strand_id
1 'polypeptide(L)'
;MSSTVKPRSSRPRGRPGPSATSDVRELILSASERLFALQGFSATTIRQIADEVNVNPAMVHYYFGSKSALLEAVMVSVLEPLAGSIASLGKARELKLQDFTTLLFGMLAKHPHMPQLITREVFLPGGVLQEGFLGKFAPRLGGRLPGILEQQKKAGLVRTDLDTDITALLILALCFFPFIAKPAAEIALGVRLDEPGMRRLSRHVTSVLERGIMS
;
A
#
# COMPACT_ATOMS: atom_id res chain seq x y z
N MET A 1 40.62 -54.80 -16.79
CA MET A 1 39.33 -54.22 -17.17
C MET A 1 39.18 -52.88 -16.48
N SER A 2 39.51 -51.82 -17.20
CA SER A 2 39.59 -50.44 -16.67
C SER A 2 38.29 -49.72 -17.02
N SER A 3 37.51 -49.31 -16.01
CA SER A 3 36.24 -48.61 -16.19
C SER A 3 36.47 -47.10 -16.03
N THR A 4 36.42 -46.39 -17.14
CA THR A 4 36.61 -44.94 -17.21
C THR A 4 35.30 -44.25 -16.86
N VAL A 5 35.23 -43.57 -15.72
CA VAL A 5 34.10 -42.71 -15.34
C VAL A 5 34.22 -41.37 -16.05
N LYS A 6 33.25 -41.03 -16.93
CA LYS A 6 33.12 -39.71 -17.57
C LYS A 6 32.67 -38.68 -16.56
N PRO A 7 33.25 -37.46 -16.53
CA PRO A 7 32.76 -36.36 -15.70
C PRO A 7 31.46 -35.82 -16.26
N ARG A 8 30.47 -35.60 -15.35
CA ARG A 8 29.21 -34.92 -15.66
C ARG A 8 29.48 -33.44 -15.97
N SER A 9 29.17 -33.01 -17.18
CA SER A 9 29.19 -31.61 -17.58
C SER A 9 28.13 -30.83 -16.78
N SER A 10 28.55 -29.84 -16.01
CA SER A 10 27.67 -28.85 -15.40
C SER A 10 27.09 -27.96 -16.51
N ARG A 11 25.78 -28.07 -16.73
CA ARG A 11 25.05 -27.10 -17.58
C ARG A 11 25.18 -25.70 -17.02
N PRO A 12 25.52 -24.66 -17.80
CA PRO A 12 25.49 -23.29 -17.34
C PRO A 12 24.03 -22.93 -17.03
N ARG A 13 23.80 -22.33 -15.85
CA ARG A 13 22.50 -21.73 -15.47
C ARG A 13 22.17 -20.65 -16.50
N GLY A 14 21.22 -20.92 -17.38
CA GLY A 14 20.71 -19.95 -18.34
C GLY A 14 20.19 -18.70 -17.65
N ARG A 15 20.34 -17.57 -18.32
CA ARG A 15 19.79 -16.26 -17.93
C ARG A 15 18.28 -16.44 -17.69
N PRO A 16 17.72 -15.99 -16.54
CA PRO A 16 16.28 -16.08 -16.29
C PRO A 16 15.50 -15.40 -17.43
N GLY A 17 14.41 -16.03 -17.89
CA GLY A 17 13.53 -15.45 -18.89
C GLY A 17 12.78 -14.21 -18.36
N PRO A 18 12.18 -13.38 -19.23
CA PRO A 18 11.50 -12.12 -18.83
C PRO A 18 10.44 -12.28 -17.76
N SER A 19 9.70 -13.39 -17.71
CA SER A 19 8.72 -13.69 -16.65
C SER A 19 9.38 -13.96 -15.30
N ALA A 20 10.48 -14.71 -15.27
CA ALA A 20 11.20 -15.00 -14.02
C ALA A 20 11.86 -13.75 -13.41
N THR A 21 12.21 -12.75 -14.24
CA THR A 21 12.77 -11.47 -13.74
C THR A 21 11.71 -10.55 -13.15
N SER A 22 10.49 -10.51 -13.70
CA SER A 22 9.38 -9.76 -13.11
C SER A 22 8.97 -10.37 -11.77
N ASP A 23 8.87 -11.68 -11.67
CA ASP A 23 8.50 -12.38 -10.45
C ASP A 23 9.50 -12.11 -9.31
N VAL A 24 10.82 -12.13 -9.59
CA VAL A 24 11.85 -11.81 -8.59
C VAL A 24 11.75 -10.35 -8.12
N ARG A 25 11.50 -9.40 -9.03
CA ARG A 25 11.33 -7.99 -8.68
C ARG A 25 10.13 -7.77 -7.74
N GLU A 26 9.01 -8.42 -8.00
CA GLU A 26 7.80 -8.34 -7.17
C GLU A 26 8.01 -9.00 -5.81
N LEU A 27 8.70 -10.14 -5.74
CA LEU A 27 9.05 -10.77 -4.47
C LEU A 27 9.93 -9.86 -3.61
N ILE A 28 10.93 -9.19 -4.19
CA ILE A 28 11.77 -8.22 -3.47
C ILE A 28 10.92 -7.05 -2.94
N LEU A 29 10.00 -6.51 -3.74
CA LEU A 29 9.11 -5.41 -3.30
C LEU A 29 8.22 -5.83 -2.13
N SER A 30 7.59 -7.00 -2.21
CA SER A 30 6.72 -7.53 -1.15
C SER A 30 7.48 -7.80 0.16
N ALA A 31 8.65 -8.44 0.09
CA ALA A 31 9.50 -8.65 1.25
C ALA A 31 9.98 -7.32 1.86
N SER A 32 10.31 -6.34 1.02
CA SER A 32 10.75 -5.01 1.45
C SER A 32 9.62 -4.25 2.15
N GLU A 33 8.40 -4.25 1.60
CA GLU A 33 7.22 -3.66 2.24
C GLU A 33 7.07 -4.19 3.66
N ARG A 34 7.11 -5.51 3.83
CA ARG A 34 6.96 -6.17 5.13
C ARG A 34 8.10 -5.82 6.09
N LEU A 35 9.35 -5.94 5.67
CA LEU A 35 10.51 -5.70 6.53
C LEU A 35 10.64 -4.23 6.92
N PHE A 36 10.44 -3.30 5.99
CA PHE A 36 10.44 -1.87 6.31
C PHE A 36 9.31 -1.48 7.26
N ALA A 37 8.13 -2.05 7.10
CA ALA A 37 7.01 -1.80 8.01
C ALA A 37 7.29 -2.32 9.42
N LEU A 38 7.80 -3.54 9.56
CA LEU A 38 8.01 -4.19 10.85
C LEU A 38 9.24 -3.69 11.60
N GLN A 39 10.37 -3.53 10.92
CA GLN A 39 11.65 -3.19 11.52
C GLN A 39 12.01 -1.70 11.36
N GLY A 40 11.45 -1.02 10.34
CA GLY A 40 11.79 0.32 9.91
C GLY A 40 12.90 0.34 8.86
N PHE A 41 12.95 1.47 8.13
CA PHE A 41 13.94 1.65 7.07
C PHE A 41 15.38 1.52 7.59
N SER A 42 15.72 2.20 8.69
CA SER A 42 17.09 2.24 9.18
C SER A 42 17.63 0.87 9.60
N ALA A 43 16.81 0.05 10.29
CA ALA A 43 17.21 -1.27 10.80
C ALA A 43 17.20 -2.37 9.73
N THR A 44 16.47 -2.20 8.64
CA THR A 44 16.41 -3.19 7.56
C THR A 44 17.63 -3.09 6.66
N THR A 45 18.22 -4.22 6.30
CA THR A 45 19.38 -4.32 5.40
C THR A 45 19.00 -4.97 4.07
N ILE A 46 19.72 -4.65 3.00
CA ILE A 46 19.56 -5.29 1.68
C ILE A 46 19.78 -6.80 1.78
N ARG A 47 20.69 -7.24 2.65
CA ARG A 47 20.97 -8.66 2.86
C ARG A 47 19.77 -9.38 3.46
N GLN A 48 19.13 -8.82 4.50
CA GLN A 48 17.91 -9.40 5.07
C GLN A 48 16.78 -9.52 4.02
N ILE A 49 16.60 -8.51 3.17
CA ILE A 49 15.60 -8.55 2.10
C ILE A 49 15.93 -9.65 1.09
N ALA A 50 17.18 -9.77 0.69
CA ALA A 50 17.64 -10.79 -0.26
C ALA A 50 17.50 -12.21 0.31
N ASP A 51 17.87 -12.40 1.58
CA ASP A 51 17.76 -13.68 2.30
C ASP A 51 16.29 -14.11 2.42
N GLU A 52 15.36 -13.16 2.67
CA GLU A 52 13.91 -13.42 2.78
C GLU A 52 13.32 -14.03 1.52
N VAL A 53 13.79 -13.61 0.35
CA VAL A 53 13.30 -14.09 -0.96
C VAL A 53 14.27 -15.06 -1.65
N ASN A 54 15.30 -15.50 -0.91
CA ASN A 54 16.31 -16.46 -1.37
C ASN A 54 17.00 -16.03 -2.68
N VAL A 55 17.41 -14.76 -2.77
CA VAL A 55 18.20 -14.22 -3.88
C VAL A 55 19.54 -13.68 -3.42
N ASN A 56 20.47 -13.47 -4.35
CA ASN A 56 21.73 -12.80 -4.06
C ASN A 56 21.48 -11.29 -3.79
N PRO A 57 22.07 -10.67 -2.74
CA PRO A 57 22.00 -9.21 -2.50
C PRO A 57 22.34 -8.35 -3.72
N ALA A 58 23.23 -8.82 -4.62
CA ALA A 58 23.54 -8.15 -5.86
C ALA A 58 22.31 -8.02 -6.80
N MET A 59 21.34 -8.95 -6.71
CA MET A 59 20.09 -8.84 -7.47
C MET A 59 19.23 -7.67 -6.99
N VAL A 60 19.18 -7.42 -5.69
CA VAL A 60 18.44 -6.27 -5.14
C VAL A 60 19.08 -4.96 -5.64
N HIS A 61 20.41 -4.87 -5.62
CA HIS A 61 21.13 -3.73 -6.17
C HIS A 61 20.94 -3.59 -7.68
N TYR A 62 20.90 -4.69 -8.42
CA TYR A 62 20.66 -4.69 -9.86
C TYR A 62 19.29 -4.10 -10.22
N TYR A 63 18.22 -4.47 -9.47
CA TYR A 63 16.87 -3.99 -9.75
C TYR A 63 16.58 -2.57 -9.24
N PHE A 64 17.15 -2.18 -8.11
CA PHE A 64 16.76 -0.97 -7.40
C PHE A 64 17.89 0.02 -7.12
N GLY A 65 19.14 -0.38 -7.28
CA GLY A 65 20.31 0.46 -7.05
C GLY A 65 20.64 0.66 -5.57
N SER A 66 19.74 1.28 -4.81
CA SER A 66 19.96 1.57 -3.39
C SER A 66 18.77 1.16 -2.52
N LYS A 67 19.00 1.10 -1.19
CA LYS A 67 17.94 0.82 -0.21
C LYS A 67 16.85 1.93 -0.22
N SER A 68 17.25 3.18 -0.41
CA SER A 68 16.30 4.30 -0.51
C SER A 68 15.46 4.22 -1.79
N ALA A 69 16.08 3.91 -2.93
CA ALA A 69 15.36 3.71 -4.18
C ALA A 69 14.43 2.49 -4.13
N LEU A 70 14.81 1.42 -3.40
CA LEU A 70 13.94 0.28 -3.16
C LEU A 70 12.71 0.67 -2.30
N LEU A 71 12.89 1.45 -1.24
CA LEU A 71 11.77 1.95 -0.43
C LEU A 71 10.83 2.83 -1.27
N GLU A 72 11.38 3.73 -2.07
CA GLU A 72 10.57 4.54 -3.01
C GLU A 72 9.83 3.64 -4.02
N ALA A 73 10.48 2.62 -4.56
CA ALA A 73 9.85 1.67 -5.48
C ALA A 73 8.70 0.89 -4.83
N VAL A 74 8.81 0.52 -3.54
CA VAL A 74 7.71 -0.07 -2.76
C VAL A 74 6.54 0.88 -2.70
N MET A 75 6.74 2.16 -2.35
CA MET A 75 5.67 3.15 -2.30
C MET A 75 5.02 3.36 -3.66
N VAL A 76 5.84 3.50 -4.71
CA VAL A 76 5.36 3.70 -6.09
C VAL A 76 4.52 2.50 -6.55
N SER A 77 4.96 1.28 -6.31
CA SER A 77 4.26 0.06 -6.77
C SER A 77 2.84 -0.07 -6.22
N VAL A 78 2.59 0.47 -5.02
CA VAL A 78 1.28 0.42 -4.35
C VAL A 78 0.46 1.68 -4.60
N LEU A 79 1.08 2.85 -4.46
CA LEU A 79 0.34 4.12 -4.46
C LEU A 79 0.06 4.68 -5.85
N GLU A 80 0.88 4.40 -6.88
CA GLU A 80 0.60 4.85 -8.25
C GLU A 80 -0.68 4.21 -8.84
N PRO A 81 -0.90 2.89 -8.77
CA PRO A 81 -2.16 2.28 -9.19
C PRO A 81 -3.37 2.83 -8.42
N LEU A 82 -3.23 3.04 -7.11
CA LEU A 82 -4.29 3.61 -6.28
C LEU A 82 -4.62 5.04 -6.71
N ALA A 83 -3.62 5.89 -6.91
CA ALA A 83 -3.80 7.28 -7.35
C ALA A 83 -4.46 7.35 -8.75
N GLY A 84 -4.08 6.46 -9.66
CA GLY A 84 -4.70 6.32 -10.97
C GLY A 84 -6.18 5.95 -10.88
N SER A 85 -6.51 5.01 -10.01
CA SER A 85 -7.90 4.57 -9.79
C SER A 85 -8.74 5.67 -9.13
N ILE A 86 -8.22 6.37 -8.13
CA ILE A 86 -8.90 7.54 -7.51
C ILE A 86 -9.11 8.65 -8.56
N ALA A 87 -8.13 8.90 -9.42
CA ALA A 87 -8.26 9.89 -10.50
C ALA A 87 -9.36 9.52 -11.49
N SER A 88 -9.57 8.23 -11.75
CA SER A 88 -10.63 7.72 -12.62
C SER A 88 -12.02 7.87 -11.96
N LEU A 89 -12.13 7.57 -10.67
CA LEU A 89 -13.36 7.82 -9.90
C LEU A 89 -13.73 9.29 -9.86
N GLY A 90 -12.76 10.20 -9.68
CA GLY A 90 -13.00 11.64 -9.65
C GLY A 90 -13.45 12.25 -10.98
N LYS A 91 -13.39 11.51 -12.09
CA LYS A 91 -13.96 11.90 -13.38
C LYS A 91 -15.43 11.45 -13.54
N ALA A 92 -15.91 10.56 -12.70
CA ALA A 92 -17.30 10.13 -12.72
C ALA A 92 -18.20 11.30 -12.28
N ARG A 93 -19.44 11.34 -12.82
CA ARG A 93 -20.42 12.36 -12.46
C ARG A 93 -20.79 12.33 -10.98
N GLU A 94 -20.70 11.16 -10.37
CA GLU A 94 -20.98 10.92 -8.96
C GLU A 94 -19.85 10.07 -8.36
N LEU A 95 -19.26 10.51 -7.26
CA LEU A 95 -18.41 9.66 -6.43
C LEU A 95 -19.31 8.80 -5.55
N LYS A 96 -19.34 7.51 -5.78
CA LYS A 96 -19.93 6.59 -4.82
C LYS A 96 -18.90 6.31 -3.72
N LEU A 97 -19.23 6.67 -2.49
CA LEU A 97 -18.37 6.38 -1.32
C LEU A 97 -18.02 4.90 -1.23
N GLN A 98 -18.94 4.02 -1.65
CA GLN A 98 -18.71 2.58 -1.75
C GLN A 98 -17.57 2.25 -2.70
N ASP A 99 -17.46 2.90 -3.86
CA ASP A 99 -16.38 2.63 -4.83
C ASP A 99 -15.03 3.07 -4.26
N PHE A 100 -14.98 4.23 -3.61
CA PHE A 100 -13.78 4.73 -2.96
C PHE A 100 -13.32 3.83 -1.81
N THR A 101 -14.24 3.45 -0.91
CA THR A 101 -13.92 2.57 0.22
C THR A 101 -13.52 1.17 -0.26
N THR A 102 -14.21 0.61 -1.26
CA THR A 102 -13.86 -0.68 -1.87
C THR A 102 -12.46 -0.67 -2.46
N LEU A 103 -12.11 0.39 -3.19
CA LEU A 103 -10.78 0.58 -3.77
C LEU A 103 -9.70 0.63 -2.69
N LEU A 104 -9.92 1.44 -1.65
CA LEU A 104 -8.96 1.63 -0.57
C LEU A 104 -8.79 0.36 0.27
N PHE A 105 -9.89 -0.27 0.69
CA PHE A 105 -9.83 -1.53 1.44
C PHE A 105 -9.28 -2.68 0.59
N GLY A 106 -9.53 -2.69 -0.72
CA GLY A 106 -8.94 -3.66 -1.65
C GLY A 106 -7.41 -3.52 -1.72
N MET A 107 -6.90 -2.29 -1.75
CA MET A 107 -5.46 -2.03 -1.67
C MET A 107 -4.89 -2.49 -0.31
N LEU A 108 -5.54 -2.12 0.79
CA LEU A 108 -5.09 -2.48 2.14
C LEU A 108 -5.12 -3.99 2.40
N ALA A 109 -6.05 -4.73 1.79
CA ALA A 109 -6.09 -6.19 1.86
C ALA A 109 -4.90 -6.84 1.13
N LYS A 110 -4.47 -6.26 0.00
CA LYS A 110 -3.29 -6.73 -0.76
C LYS A 110 -1.97 -6.30 -0.11
N HIS A 111 -1.96 -5.15 0.55
CA HIS A 111 -0.78 -4.51 1.14
C HIS A 111 -1.01 -4.20 2.63
N PRO A 112 -1.16 -5.23 3.49
CA PRO A 112 -1.56 -5.05 4.89
C PRO A 112 -0.50 -4.34 5.73
N HIS A 113 0.73 -4.26 5.27
CA HIS A 113 1.85 -3.57 5.93
C HIS A 113 1.97 -2.10 5.52
N MET A 114 1.31 -1.67 4.44
CA MET A 114 1.41 -0.32 3.92
C MET A 114 0.97 0.77 4.93
N PRO A 115 -0.13 0.61 5.70
CA PRO A 115 -0.51 1.62 6.70
C PRO A 115 0.57 1.82 7.78
N GLN A 116 1.19 0.73 8.23
CA GLN A 116 2.26 0.79 9.22
C GLN A 116 3.53 1.44 8.65
N LEU A 117 3.86 1.12 7.40
CA LEU A 117 4.98 1.72 6.68
C LEU A 117 4.78 3.23 6.49
N ILE A 118 3.60 3.66 6.03
CA ILE A 118 3.25 5.08 5.88
C ILE A 118 3.31 5.80 7.24
N THR A 119 2.73 5.21 8.28
CA THR A 119 2.78 5.80 9.62
C THR A 119 4.21 6.04 10.06
N ARG A 120 5.08 5.05 9.90
CA ARG A 120 6.45 5.09 10.39
C ARG A 120 7.35 6.01 9.58
N GLU A 121 7.29 5.93 8.25
CA GLU A 121 8.25 6.60 7.36
C GLU A 121 7.72 7.94 6.81
N VAL A 122 6.44 8.27 7.05
CA VAL A 122 5.82 9.52 6.60
C VAL A 122 5.34 10.38 7.76
N PHE A 123 4.58 9.81 8.71
CA PHE A 123 3.90 10.62 9.73
C PHE A 123 4.69 10.79 11.03
N LEU A 124 5.58 9.83 11.36
CA LEU A 124 6.38 9.95 12.56
C LEU A 124 7.66 10.78 12.30
N PRO A 125 8.17 11.49 13.34
CA PRO A 125 9.42 12.21 13.24
C PRO A 125 10.59 11.29 12.82
N GLY A 126 11.41 11.76 11.88
CA GLY A 126 12.54 10.99 11.35
C GLY A 126 12.20 10.02 10.23
N GLY A 127 10.94 9.98 9.79
CA GLY A 127 10.55 9.22 8.61
C GLY A 127 11.21 9.73 7.33
N VAL A 128 11.78 8.82 6.55
CA VAL A 128 12.62 9.18 5.37
C VAL A 128 11.80 9.49 4.11
N LEU A 129 10.48 9.23 4.14
CA LEU A 129 9.59 9.43 2.99
C LEU A 129 8.69 10.67 3.11
N GLN A 130 8.76 11.42 4.21
CA GLN A 130 7.81 12.49 4.51
C GLN A 130 7.69 13.51 3.35
N GLU A 131 8.79 14.10 2.92
CA GLU A 131 8.77 15.11 1.85
C GLU A 131 8.31 14.52 0.51
N GLY A 132 8.84 13.36 0.13
CA GLY A 132 8.48 12.69 -1.11
C GLY A 132 7.01 12.27 -1.14
N PHE A 133 6.47 11.77 -0.04
CA PHE A 133 5.07 11.38 0.07
C PHE A 133 4.15 12.60 0.02
N LEU A 134 4.41 13.62 0.84
CA LEU A 134 3.56 14.81 0.92
C LEU A 134 3.55 15.59 -0.41
N GLY A 135 4.68 15.66 -1.11
CA GLY A 135 4.76 16.35 -2.40
C GLY A 135 4.17 15.56 -3.57
N LYS A 136 4.39 14.25 -3.62
CA LYS A 136 4.04 13.42 -4.78
C LYS A 136 2.71 12.68 -4.65
N PHE A 137 2.43 12.07 -3.50
CA PHE A 137 1.31 11.15 -3.34
C PHE A 137 0.11 11.77 -2.61
N ALA A 138 0.31 12.51 -1.54
CA ALA A 138 -0.79 13.04 -0.72
C ALA A 138 -1.79 13.88 -1.55
N PRO A 139 -1.37 14.80 -2.46
CA PRO A 139 -2.30 15.56 -3.28
C PRO A 139 -3.11 14.69 -4.26
N ARG A 140 -2.53 13.56 -4.70
CA ARG A 140 -3.14 12.67 -5.71
C ARG A 140 -4.05 11.60 -5.10
N LEU A 141 -3.86 11.30 -3.83
CA LEU A 141 -4.66 10.34 -3.06
C LEU A 141 -5.79 11.06 -2.32
N GLY A 142 -5.54 11.46 -1.09
CA GLY A 142 -6.54 12.11 -0.23
C GLY A 142 -6.82 13.56 -0.57
N GLY A 143 -5.85 14.29 -1.09
CA GLY A 143 -5.97 15.71 -1.40
C GLY A 143 -6.98 16.09 -2.50
N ARG A 144 -7.51 15.09 -3.23
CA ARG A 144 -8.60 15.30 -4.20
C ARG A 144 -9.99 15.21 -3.58
N LEU A 145 -10.13 14.56 -2.42
CA LEU A 145 -11.42 14.32 -1.79
C LEU A 145 -12.20 15.59 -1.46
N PRO A 146 -11.60 16.65 -0.90
CA PRO A 146 -12.32 17.90 -0.61
C PRO A 146 -13.00 18.48 -1.86
N GLY A 147 -12.26 18.58 -2.97
CA GLY A 147 -12.80 19.08 -4.24
C GLY A 147 -13.93 18.23 -4.79
N ILE A 148 -13.84 16.91 -4.67
CA ILE A 148 -14.90 15.98 -5.09
C ILE A 148 -16.12 16.14 -4.21
N LEU A 149 -15.95 16.19 -2.90
CA LEU A 149 -17.06 16.42 -1.94
C LEU A 149 -17.74 17.75 -2.18
N GLU A 150 -16.98 18.81 -2.46
CA GLU A 150 -17.54 20.14 -2.76
C GLU A 150 -18.38 20.15 -4.05
N GLN A 151 -17.94 19.44 -5.10
CA GLN A 151 -18.73 19.28 -6.32
C GLN A 151 -20.04 18.54 -6.06
N GLN A 152 -20.02 17.50 -5.25
CA GLN A 152 -21.21 16.72 -4.91
C GLN A 152 -22.16 17.47 -3.97
N LYS A 153 -21.61 18.29 -3.07
CA LYS A 153 -22.39 19.22 -2.24
C LYS A 153 -23.18 20.20 -3.12
N LYS A 154 -22.54 20.79 -4.14
CA LYS A 154 -23.20 21.66 -5.13
C LYS A 154 -24.25 20.92 -5.96
N ALA A 155 -24.08 19.63 -6.18
CA ALA A 155 -25.05 18.77 -6.88
C ALA A 155 -26.19 18.27 -5.97
N GLY A 156 -26.19 18.58 -4.67
CA GLY A 156 -27.22 18.15 -3.71
C GLY A 156 -27.10 16.68 -3.29
N LEU A 157 -25.98 16.03 -3.59
CA LEU A 157 -25.73 14.61 -3.26
C LEU A 157 -25.09 14.46 -1.88
N VAL A 158 -24.38 15.49 -1.41
CA VAL A 158 -23.72 15.55 -0.09
C VAL A 158 -24.37 16.68 0.71
N ARG A 159 -24.55 16.44 1.98
CA ARG A 159 -25.14 17.42 2.94
C ARG A 159 -24.41 18.75 2.88
N THR A 160 -25.20 19.85 2.88
CA THR A 160 -24.67 21.20 2.71
C THR A 160 -24.00 21.78 3.95
N ASP A 161 -24.27 21.21 5.14
CA ASP A 161 -23.73 21.63 6.43
C ASP A 161 -22.32 21.05 6.73
N LEU A 162 -21.80 20.16 5.88
CA LEU A 162 -20.49 19.55 6.10
C LEU A 162 -19.34 20.45 5.67
N ASP A 163 -18.28 20.47 6.46
CA ASP A 163 -16.95 20.93 6.07
C ASP A 163 -16.26 19.85 5.24
N THR A 164 -15.96 20.15 3.98
CA THR A 164 -15.44 19.16 3.03
C THR A 164 -14.01 18.73 3.32
N ASP A 165 -13.17 19.60 3.88
CA ASP A 165 -11.79 19.29 4.26
C ASP A 165 -11.75 18.36 5.48
N ILE A 166 -12.53 18.69 6.51
CA ILE A 166 -12.66 17.84 7.71
C ILE A 166 -13.32 16.50 7.36
N THR A 167 -14.34 16.51 6.49
CA THR A 167 -15.01 15.29 6.04
C THR A 167 -14.04 14.37 5.30
N ALA A 168 -13.21 14.91 4.41
CA ALA A 168 -12.17 14.16 3.73
C ALA A 168 -11.16 13.54 4.71
N LEU A 169 -10.72 14.31 5.71
CA LEU A 169 -9.84 13.80 6.76
C LEU A 169 -10.48 12.65 7.54
N LEU A 170 -11.75 12.76 7.91
CA LEU A 170 -12.49 11.72 8.63
C LEU A 170 -12.67 10.45 7.78
N ILE A 171 -12.96 10.57 6.49
CA ILE A 171 -13.02 9.43 5.55
C ILE A 171 -11.70 8.66 5.57
N LEU A 172 -10.57 9.37 5.40
CA LEU A 172 -9.25 8.77 5.43
C LEU A 172 -8.94 8.13 6.79
N ALA A 173 -9.25 8.81 7.88
CA ALA A 173 -9.01 8.30 9.23
C ALA A 173 -9.79 7.00 9.48
N LEU A 174 -11.08 6.94 9.16
CA LEU A 174 -11.90 5.74 9.33
C LEU A 174 -11.40 4.56 8.48
N CYS A 175 -10.83 4.83 7.32
CA CYS A 175 -10.28 3.79 6.47
C CYS A 175 -8.90 3.29 6.92
N PHE A 176 -8.01 4.17 7.40
CA PHE A 176 -6.63 3.82 7.74
C PHE A 176 -6.41 3.44 9.20
N PHE A 177 -7.06 4.11 10.14
CA PHE A 177 -6.84 3.94 11.57
C PHE A 177 -7.00 2.49 12.06
N PRO A 178 -7.97 1.69 11.60
CA PRO A 178 -8.11 0.30 12.04
C PRO A 178 -6.85 -0.56 11.81
N PHE A 179 -6.09 -0.28 10.77
CA PHE A 179 -4.86 -1.01 10.46
C PHE A 179 -3.68 -0.56 11.33
N ILE A 180 -3.61 0.74 11.63
CA ILE A 180 -2.60 1.30 12.54
C ILE A 180 -2.83 0.78 13.95
N ALA A 181 -4.10 0.77 14.39
CA ALA A 181 -4.52 0.33 15.71
C ALA A 181 -4.85 -1.17 15.79
N LYS A 182 -4.40 -1.99 14.81
CA LYS A 182 -4.76 -3.41 14.71
C LYS A 182 -4.62 -4.19 16.03
N PRO A 183 -3.49 -4.11 16.77
CA PRO A 183 -3.36 -4.84 18.03
C PRO A 183 -4.42 -4.44 19.07
N ALA A 184 -4.71 -3.13 19.18
CA ALA A 184 -5.73 -2.63 20.09
C ALA A 184 -7.14 -3.03 19.64
N ALA A 185 -7.43 -2.95 18.34
CA ALA A 185 -8.71 -3.35 17.78
C ALA A 185 -9.00 -4.84 18.02
N GLU A 186 -8.01 -5.71 17.84
CA GLU A 186 -8.15 -7.15 18.04
C GLU A 186 -8.28 -7.52 19.51
N ILE A 187 -7.45 -6.96 20.39
CA ILE A 187 -7.41 -7.33 21.82
C ILE A 187 -8.56 -6.67 22.61
N ALA A 188 -8.78 -5.36 22.42
CA ALA A 188 -9.71 -4.61 23.24
C ALA A 188 -11.15 -4.64 22.69
N LEU A 189 -11.34 -4.72 21.38
CA LEU A 189 -12.64 -4.62 20.73
C LEU A 189 -13.07 -5.92 20.05
N GLY A 190 -12.22 -6.96 19.99
CA GLY A 190 -12.51 -8.20 19.30
C GLY A 190 -12.70 -8.03 17.78
N VAL A 191 -12.22 -6.95 17.20
CA VAL A 191 -12.32 -6.66 15.76
C VAL A 191 -11.17 -7.31 15.02
N ARG A 192 -11.42 -8.49 14.43
CA ARG A 192 -10.41 -9.18 13.62
C ARG A 192 -10.26 -8.49 12.26
N LEU A 193 -9.01 -8.33 11.82
CA LEU A 193 -8.64 -7.80 10.49
C LEU A 193 -8.10 -8.91 9.56
N ASP A 194 -8.65 -10.12 9.71
CA ASP A 194 -8.55 -11.19 8.71
C ASP A 194 -9.48 -10.90 7.51
N GLU A 195 -9.44 -11.72 6.49
CA GLU A 195 -10.21 -11.48 5.25
C GLU A 195 -11.72 -11.28 5.48
N PRO A 196 -12.43 -12.10 6.30
CA PRO A 196 -13.82 -11.84 6.66
C PRO A 196 -14.02 -10.55 7.45
N GLY A 197 -13.13 -10.26 8.40
CA GLY A 197 -13.15 -9.04 9.21
C GLY A 197 -12.96 -7.78 8.37
N MET A 198 -12.07 -7.82 7.39
CA MET A 198 -11.85 -6.75 6.43
C MET A 198 -13.11 -6.44 5.61
N ARG A 199 -13.79 -7.46 5.10
CA ARG A 199 -15.06 -7.28 4.39
C ARG A 199 -16.14 -6.70 5.27
N ARG A 200 -16.21 -7.14 6.54
CA ARG A 200 -17.15 -6.57 7.53
C ARG A 200 -16.84 -5.11 7.83
N LEU A 201 -15.55 -4.79 8.06
CA LEU A 201 -15.08 -3.43 8.33
C LEU A 201 -15.39 -2.49 7.16
N SER A 202 -15.04 -2.87 5.92
CA SER A 202 -15.30 -2.08 4.72
C SER A 202 -16.79 -1.75 4.58
N ARG A 203 -17.68 -2.75 4.69
CA ARG A 203 -19.13 -2.52 4.60
C ARG A 203 -19.64 -1.59 5.70
N HIS A 204 -19.15 -1.76 6.92
CA HIS A 204 -19.59 -0.95 8.05
C HIS A 204 -19.13 0.50 7.92
N VAL A 205 -17.86 0.72 7.57
CA VAL A 205 -17.30 2.06 7.32
C VAL A 205 -18.06 2.76 6.19
N THR A 206 -18.29 2.06 5.07
CA THR A 206 -19.09 2.60 3.95
C THR A 206 -20.47 3.02 4.43
N SER A 207 -21.19 2.16 5.16
CA SER A 207 -22.54 2.46 5.65
C SER A 207 -22.57 3.65 6.63
N VAL A 208 -21.58 3.77 7.50
CA VAL A 208 -21.47 4.92 8.44
C VAL A 208 -21.21 6.21 7.66
N LEU A 209 -20.30 6.17 6.68
CA LEU A 209 -19.98 7.33 5.86
C LEU A 209 -21.18 7.76 4.99
N GLU A 210 -21.86 6.83 4.35
CA GLU A 210 -23.05 7.15 3.54
C GLU A 210 -24.14 7.81 4.38
N ARG A 211 -24.48 7.24 5.53
CA ARG A 211 -25.52 7.80 6.43
C ARG A 211 -25.13 9.15 7.04
N GLY A 212 -23.83 9.44 7.18
CA GLY A 212 -23.34 10.69 7.76
C GLY A 212 -23.09 11.80 6.76
N ILE A 213 -22.85 11.47 5.49
CA ILE A 213 -22.34 12.39 4.47
C ILE A 213 -23.38 12.64 3.36
N MET A 214 -24.11 11.62 2.94
CA MET A 214 -25.07 11.76 1.84
C MET A 214 -26.35 12.48 2.30
N SER A 215 -26.97 13.18 1.34
CA SER A 215 -28.24 13.91 1.56
C SER A 215 -29.42 12.97 1.58
#